data_13e97db9b20c06f654d2df3db3b38385
#
_entry.id   13e97db9b20c06f654d2df3db3b38385
#
_cell.length_a   1.000
_cell.length_b   1.000
_cell.length_c   1.000
_cell.angle_alpha   90.00
_cell.angle_beta   90.00
_cell.angle_gamma   90.00
#
_symmetry.space_group_name_H-M   'P 1'
#
loop_
_entity.id
_entity.type
_entity.pdbx_description
1 polymer ?
#
loop_
_entity_poly.entity_id
_entity_poly.type
_entity_poly.pdbx_seq_one_letter_code
_entity_poly.pdbx_strand_id
1 'polypeptide(L)'
;MFSRLFVKKHTPAMVAGSLIFLFIILLTFFWKKAELVNDSQIRVNFALGYIENILNQNNSISQEAEHLLLNNCNADTQHELSNLLLKRPQLRALSLARQEAVFCSTHPGLPVGPVAEKEQWRHDMLIRFPEDTGTLPWILLRTPYKNGTVITATDYYFIQDIISVVHAVPAIRFRLGNTVLSASGKNVTLLPDDSGIQKESHSKKYPFSLIYIIPVKMQLTYAWKQAWYMIPVAIFGGILTAFLLSRRRPSSPLDMLKNALAHGEFRPYFQPIISAKNHQLTGCEVLIRWHHPVSGIIPPDQFIPLAESTGLIAPITQQLMSQVEHSLNSVAHFLPNQFHIGINISPAHFLSPGLEDSCMKFLSTFPK
;
A
#
# COMPACT_ATOMS: atom_id res chain seq x y z
N MET A 1 1.69 4.74 -39.51
CA MET A 1 2.07 6.09 -39.00
C MET A 1 1.15 6.58 -37.88
N PHE A 2 -0.15 6.33 -37.91
CA PHE A 2 -1.13 6.71 -36.89
C PHE A 2 -0.87 6.12 -35.48
N SER A 3 -0.39 4.90 -35.35
CA SER A 3 -0.17 4.24 -34.06
C SER A 3 0.95 4.89 -33.21
N ARG A 4 2.02 5.38 -33.83
CA ARG A 4 3.14 6.02 -33.12
C ARG A 4 2.80 7.41 -32.58
N LEU A 5 1.93 8.16 -33.24
CA LEU A 5 1.47 9.49 -32.79
C LEU A 5 0.48 9.38 -31.61
N PHE A 6 -0.42 8.38 -31.65
CA PHE A 6 -1.38 8.12 -30.58
C PHE A 6 -0.66 7.69 -29.29
N VAL A 7 0.34 6.81 -29.39
CA VAL A 7 1.17 6.36 -28.25
C VAL A 7 1.91 7.54 -27.62
N LYS A 8 2.56 8.42 -28.43
CA LYS A 8 3.33 9.56 -27.92
C LYS A 8 2.47 10.61 -27.20
N LYS A 9 1.20 10.76 -27.59
CA LYS A 9 0.25 11.72 -27.01
C LYS A 9 -0.27 11.30 -25.63
N HIS A 10 -0.42 9.99 -25.38
CA HIS A 10 -1.03 9.46 -24.15
C HIS A 10 -0.03 8.87 -23.14
N THR A 11 1.26 8.73 -23.51
CA THR A 11 2.30 8.12 -22.67
C THR A 11 2.36 8.65 -21.24
N PRO A 12 2.38 9.97 -20.95
CA PRO A 12 2.50 10.41 -19.55
C PRO A 12 1.23 10.16 -18.72
N ALA A 13 0.04 10.10 -19.34
CA ALA A 13 -1.18 9.72 -18.64
C ALA A 13 -1.19 8.22 -18.32
N MET A 14 -0.71 7.38 -19.25
CA MET A 14 -0.55 5.94 -19.04
C MET A 14 0.50 5.64 -17.97
N VAL A 15 1.64 6.34 -17.99
CA VAL A 15 2.67 6.22 -16.95
C VAL A 15 2.11 6.59 -15.58
N ALA A 16 1.37 7.69 -15.46
CA ALA A 16 0.75 8.09 -14.20
C ALA A 16 -0.27 7.04 -13.71
N GLY A 17 -1.10 6.50 -14.61
CA GLY A 17 -2.04 5.42 -14.30
C GLY A 17 -1.34 4.15 -13.80
N SER A 18 -0.23 3.76 -14.46
CA SER A 18 0.59 2.61 -14.05
C SER A 18 1.26 2.82 -12.70
N LEU A 19 1.72 4.04 -12.40
CA LEU A 19 2.29 4.37 -11.11
C LEU A 19 1.25 4.30 -9.97
N ILE A 20 0.04 4.78 -10.21
CA ILE A 20 -1.07 4.66 -9.24
C ILE A 20 -1.45 3.20 -9.02
N PHE A 21 -1.54 2.40 -10.09
CA PHE A 21 -1.78 0.95 -9.99
C PHE A 21 -0.71 0.28 -9.11
N LEU A 22 0.59 0.52 -9.41
CA LEU A 22 1.70 -0.04 -8.65
C LEU A 22 1.68 0.43 -7.19
N PHE A 23 1.38 1.70 -6.95
CA PHE A 23 1.28 2.26 -5.61
C PHE A 23 0.19 1.58 -4.77
N ILE A 24 -1.00 1.36 -5.33
CA ILE A 24 -2.10 0.67 -4.64
C ILE A 24 -1.70 -0.76 -4.29
N ILE A 25 -1.08 -1.50 -5.21
CA ILE A 25 -0.62 -2.88 -4.97
C ILE A 25 0.45 -2.93 -3.88
N LEU A 26 1.44 -2.05 -3.93
CA LEU A 26 2.49 -1.97 -2.91
C LEU A 26 1.92 -1.60 -1.54
N LEU A 27 1.05 -0.59 -1.49
CA LEU A 27 0.40 -0.17 -0.25
C LEU A 27 -0.41 -1.31 0.38
N THR A 28 -1.18 -2.03 -0.43
CA THR A 28 -1.96 -3.19 0.01
C THR A 28 -1.05 -4.31 0.53
N PHE A 29 0.05 -4.58 -0.17
CA PHE A 29 1.02 -5.58 0.25
C PHE A 29 1.64 -5.24 1.61
N PHE A 30 2.10 -4.01 1.81
CA PHE A 30 2.67 -3.57 3.09
C PHE A 30 1.63 -3.58 4.21
N TRP A 31 0.40 -3.18 3.93
CA TRP A 31 -0.69 -3.22 4.91
C TRP A 31 -1.01 -4.65 5.34
N LYS A 32 -1.15 -5.59 4.39
CA LYS A 32 -1.41 -7.01 4.70
C LYS A 32 -0.24 -7.68 5.44
N LYS A 33 0.98 -7.28 5.14
CA LYS A 33 2.16 -7.71 5.90
C LYS A 33 2.11 -7.20 7.36
N ALA A 34 1.76 -5.93 7.57
CA ALA A 34 1.63 -5.36 8.92
C ALA A 34 0.49 -6.03 9.70
N GLU A 35 -0.64 -6.30 9.05
CA GLU A 35 -1.78 -7.04 9.62
C GLU A 35 -1.37 -8.44 10.09
N LEU A 36 -0.65 -9.21 9.26
CA LEU A 36 -0.15 -10.54 9.63
C LEU A 36 0.74 -10.49 10.87
N VAL A 37 1.65 -9.49 10.95
CA VAL A 37 2.54 -9.32 12.10
C VAL A 37 1.75 -8.98 13.35
N ASN A 38 0.75 -8.11 13.24
CA ASN A 38 -0.10 -7.71 14.37
C ASN A 38 -0.96 -8.88 14.87
N ASP A 39 -1.60 -9.61 13.96
CA ASP A 39 -2.40 -10.79 14.30
C ASP A 39 -1.56 -11.88 14.97
N SER A 40 -0.34 -12.09 14.46
CA SER A 40 0.61 -13.03 15.07
C SER A 40 0.98 -12.61 16.48
N GLN A 41 1.22 -11.31 16.71
CA GLN A 41 1.52 -10.76 18.03
C GLN A 41 0.36 -10.98 19.02
N ILE A 42 -0.88 -10.71 18.59
CA ILE A 42 -2.08 -10.89 19.42
C ILE A 42 -2.21 -12.37 19.83
N ARG A 43 -2.03 -13.30 18.90
CA ARG A 43 -2.12 -14.73 19.17
C ARG A 43 -1.03 -15.25 20.12
N VAL A 44 0.21 -14.77 19.91
CA VAL A 44 1.31 -15.13 20.81
C VAL A 44 1.11 -14.57 22.21
N ASN A 45 0.60 -13.33 22.33
CA ASN A 45 0.27 -12.74 23.63
C ASN A 45 -0.86 -13.51 24.33
N PHE A 46 -1.84 -14.04 23.58
CA PHE A 46 -2.87 -14.92 24.12
C PHE A 46 -2.27 -16.20 24.69
N ALA A 47 -1.39 -16.87 23.91
CA ALA A 47 -0.70 -18.08 24.37
C ALA A 47 0.15 -17.80 25.62
N LEU A 48 0.85 -16.66 25.64
CA LEU A 48 1.65 -16.24 26.78
C LEU A 48 0.78 -16.07 28.03
N GLY A 49 -0.34 -15.35 27.93
CA GLY A 49 -1.28 -15.17 29.04
C GLY A 49 -1.88 -16.48 29.55
N TYR A 50 -2.10 -17.44 28.65
CA TYR A 50 -2.59 -18.76 29.04
C TYR A 50 -1.54 -19.57 29.81
N ILE A 51 -0.27 -19.54 29.38
CA ILE A 51 0.84 -20.15 30.11
C ILE A 51 1.01 -19.47 31.50
N GLU A 52 0.96 -18.14 31.55
CA GLU A 52 0.98 -17.42 32.82
C GLU A 52 -0.15 -17.85 33.77
N ASN A 53 -1.35 -18.09 33.25
CA ASN A 53 -2.48 -18.58 34.03
C ASN A 53 -2.21 -19.97 34.62
N ILE A 54 -1.62 -20.90 33.84
CA ILE A 54 -1.20 -22.21 34.35
C ILE A 54 -0.21 -22.06 35.50
N LEU A 55 0.81 -21.23 35.33
CA LEU A 55 1.82 -21.00 36.36
C LEU A 55 1.22 -20.30 37.61
N ASN A 56 0.24 -19.42 37.46
CA ASN A 56 -0.50 -18.82 38.57
C ASN A 56 -1.30 -19.86 39.34
N GLN A 57 -1.95 -20.80 38.62
CA GLN A 57 -2.67 -21.91 39.29
C GLN A 57 -1.71 -22.84 40.02
N ASN A 58 -0.51 -23.08 39.51
CA ASN A 58 0.54 -23.83 40.20
C ASN A 58 0.97 -23.12 41.50
N ASN A 59 1.09 -21.80 41.45
CA ASN A 59 1.43 -21.01 42.63
C ASN A 59 0.33 -21.09 43.70
N SER A 60 -0.97 -21.16 43.32
CA SER A 60 -2.06 -21.35 44.29
C SER A 60 -2.01 -22.72 44.99
N ILE A 61 -1.65 -23.78 44.23
CA ILE A 61 -1.43 -25.11 44.85
C ILE A 61 -0.21 -25.12 45.76
N SER A 62 0.84 -24.37 45.41
CA SER A 62 1.99 -24.22 46.30
C SER A 62 1.60 -23.60 47.65
N GLN A 63 0.68 -22.62 47.67
CA GLN A 63 0.14 -22.03 48.88
C GLN A 63 -0.69 -23.04 49.70
N GLU A 64 -1.52 -23.85 49.04
CA GLU A 64 -2.27 -24.90 49.69
C GLU A 64 -1.33 -25.98 50.31
N ALA A 65 -0.15 -26.23 49.71
CA ALA A 65 0.82 -27.21 50.20
C ALA A 65 1.78 -26.64 51.26
N GLU A 66 1.78 -25.32 51.53
CA GLU A 66 2.74 -24.66 52.44
C GLU A 66 2.78 -25.30 53.83
N HIS A 67 1.61 -25.65 54.42
CA HIS A 67 1.53 -26.24 55.74
C HIS A 67 2.23 -27.58 55.84
N LEU A 68 2.33 -28.35 54.71
CA LEU A 68 3.01 -29.64 54.69
C LEU A 68 4.55 -29.48 54.80
N LEU A 69 5.08 -28.29 54.64
CA LEU A 69 6.50 -28.02 54.86
C LEU A 69 6.95 -28.21 56.32
N LEU A 70 6.01 -28.28 57.26
CA LEU A 70 6.30 -28.55 58.68
C LEU A 70 6.33 -30.04 58.98
N ASN A 71 5.72 -30.86 58.16
CA ASN A 71 5.54 -32.28 58.36
C ASN A 71 6.76 -33.08 57.89
N ASN A 72 6.92 -34.32 58.40
CA ASN A 72 7.86 -35.27 57.81
C ASN A 72 7.19 -35.96 56.60
N CYS A 73 8.02 -36.50 55.70
CA CYS A 73 7.52 -37.26 54.55
C CYS A 73 7.03 -38.66 55.01
N ASN A 74 5.84 -38.72 55.54
CA ASN A 74 5.12 -39.95 55.94
C ASN A 74 3.98 -40.23 54.91
N ALA A 75 3.28 -41.37 55.10
CA ALA A 75 2.16 -41.77 54.24
C ALA A 75 1.05 -40.73 54.16
N ASP A 76 0.74 -40.02 55.27
CA ASP A 76 -0.30 -38.98 55.31
C ASP A 76 0.10 -37.76 54.47
N THR A 77 1.34 -37.28 54.62
CA THR A 77 1.87 -36.18 53.85
C THR A 77 1.93 -36.49 52.35
N GLN A 78 2.33 -37.70 52.00
CA GLN A 78 2.33 -38.15 50.58
C GLN A 78 0.92 -38.25 50.01
N HIS A 79 -0.04 -38.75 50.78
CA HIS A 79 -1.42 -38.82 50.41
C HIS A 79 -2.04 -37.44 50.16
N GLU A 80 -1.75 -36.50 51.06
CA GLU A 80 -2.25 -35.11 50.93
C GLU A 80 -1.63 -34.40 49.74
N LEU A 81 -0.30 -34.52 49.50
CA LEU A 81 0.36 -34.04 48.32
C LEU A 81 -0.26 -34.63 47.04
N SER A 82 -0.56 -35.89 47.02
CA SER A 82 -1.18 -36.58 45.92
C SER A 82 -2.60 -36.07 45.62
N ASN A 83 -3.37 -35.80 46.69
CA ASN A 83 -4.71 -35.22 46.57
C ASN A 83 -4.66 -33.77 46.01
N LEU A 84 -3.68 -33.00 46.40
CA LEU A 84 -3.45 -31.64 45.83
C LEU A 84 -3.09 -31.74 44.35
N LEU A 85 -2.23 -32.69 43.97
CA LEU A 85 -1.83 -32.92 42.58
C LEU A 85 -3.04 -33.27 41.70
N LEU A 86 -3.97 -34.12 42.19
CA LEU A 86 -5.18 -34.52 41.45
C LEU A 86 -6.12 -33.35 41.15
N LYS A 87 -6.06 -32.26 41.91
CA LYS A 87 -6.86 -31.04 41.65
C LYS A 87 -6.43 -30.30 40.37
N ARG A 88 -5.25 -30.59 39.84
CA ARG A 88 -4.65 -29.85 38.71
C ARG A 88 -4.00 -30.79 37.70
N PRO A 89 -4.69 -31.16 36.61
CA PRO A 89 -4.19 -32.10 35.62
C PRO A 89 -2.89 -31.67 34.93
N GLN A 90 -2.62 -30.37 34.89
CA GLN A 90 -1.40 -29.82 34.28
C GLN A 90 -0.14 -30.05 35.13
N LEU A 91 -0.30 -30.36 36.41
CA LEU A 91 0.83 -30.67 37.30
C LEU A 91 1.27 -32.13 37.12
N ARG A 92 2.54 -32.35 36.91
CA ARG A 92 3.18 -33.67 36.84
C ARG A 92 3.66 -34.14 38.22
N ALA A 93 4.16 -33.17 39.02
CA ALA A 93 4.66 -33.46 40.34
C ALA A 93 4.51 -32.28 41.28
N LEU A 94 4.42 -32.55 42.57
CA LEU A 94 4.49 -31.60 43.65
C LEU A 94 5.55 -32.13 44.66
N SER A 95 6.49 -31.26 45.03
CA SER A 95 7.60 -31.64 45.92
C SER A 95 7.83 -30.60 46.96
N LEU A 96 8.24 -31.05 48.15
CA LEU A 96 8.60 -30.22 49.30
C LEU A 96 10.11 -30.27 49.51
N ALA A 97 10.73 -29.10 49.67
CA ALA A 97 12.16 -28.96 49.91
C ALA A 97 12.44 -28.16 51.16
N ARG A 98 13.48 -28.54 51.92
CA ARG A 98 14.07 -27.79 53.05
C ARG A 98 15.58 -27.72 52.85
N GLN A 99 16.19 -26.62 53.24
CA GLN A 99 17.64 -26.44 53.16
C GLN A 99 18.23 -26.85 51.77
N GLU A 100 17.52 -26.46 50.69
CA GLU A 100 17.91 -26.77 49.31
C GLU A 100 17.89 -28.26 48.92
N ALA A 101 17.23 -29.09 49.72
CA ALA A 101 17.05 -30.52 49.41
C ALA A 101 15.55 -30.89 49.40
N VAL A 102 15.12 -31.64 48.37
CA VAL A 102 13.78 -32.22 48.31
C VAL A 102 13.72 -33.33 49.30
N PHE A 103 12.75 -33.27 50.26
CA PHE A 103 12.57 -34.29 51.27
C PHE A 103 11.29 -35.12 51.03
N CYS A 104 10.34 -34.62 50.24
CA CYS A 104 9.10 -35.31 49.92
C CYS A 104 8.65 -34.96 48.52
N SER A 105 8.22 -35.95 47.73
CA SER A 105 7.76 -35.77 46.36
C SER A 105 6.70 -36.75 45.95
N THR A 106 5.74 -36.34 45.12
CA THR A 106 4.71 -37.20 44.53
C THR A 106 5.21 -38.01 43.34
N HIS A 107 6.40 -37.70 42.79
CA HIS A 107 6.93 -38.35 41.61
C HIS A 107 8.35 -38.88 41.81
N PRO A 108 8.62 -40.15 41.41
CA PRO A 108 9.94 -40.76 41.57
C PRO A 108 11.04 -40.05 40.75
N GLY A 109 10.68 -39.40 39.65
CA GLY A 109 11.61 -38.66 38.77
C GLY A 109 12.05 -37.29 39.35
N LEU A 110 11.52 -36.87 40.47
CA LEU A 110 12.03 -35.79 41.33
C LEU A 110 12.54 -36.41 42.64
N PRO A 111 13.73 -37.01 42.61
CA PRO A 111 14.23 -37.78 43.76
C PRO A 111 14.47 -36.87 44.95
N VAL A 112 14.35 -37.49 46.15
CA VAL A 112 14.77 -36.88 47.41
C VAL A 112 16.30 -36.61 47.31
N GLY A 113 16.70 -35.37 47.48
CA GLY A 113 18.09 -34.94 47.35
C GLY A 113 18.25 -33.45 47.05
N PRO A 114 19.48 -33.03 46.70
CA PRO A 114 19.70 -31.62 46.44
C PRO A 114 18.86 -31.08 45.33
N VAL A 115 18.25 -29.93 45.57
CA VAL A 115 17.59 -29.15 44.51
C VAL A 115 18.71 -28.76 43.51
N ALA A 116 18.40 -28.78 42.22
CA ALA A 116 19.36 -28.41 41.18
C ALA A 116 20.11 -27.11 41.53
N GLU A 117 21.38 -27.07 41.16
CA GLU A 117 22.27 -25.93 41.51
C GLU A 117 21.62 -24.57 41.21
N LYS A 118 21.86 -23.56 42.04
CA LYS A 118 21.30 -22.22 41.92
C LYS A 118 21.48 -21.59 40.53
N GLU A 119 22.56 -21.93 39.84
CA GLU A 119 22.88 -21.40 38.54
C GLU A 119 21.93 -21.88 37.43
N GLN A 120 21.23 -22.97 37.61
CA GLN A 120 20.26 -23.52 36.68
C GLN A 120 18.88 -22.85 36.78
N TRP A 121 18.56 -22.26 37.96
CA TRP A 121 17.31 -21.57 38.19
C TRP A 121 17.34 -20.14 37.64
N ARG A 122 16.32 -19.79 36.92
CA ARG A 122 16.08 -18.42 36.41
C ARG A 122 14.86 -17.84 37.15
N HIS A 123 15.10 -16.99 38.17
CA HIS A 123 14.01 -16.37 38.99
C HIS A 123 12.92 -17.38 39.34
N ASP A 124 13.30 -18.45 40.04
CA ASP A 124 12.39 -19.51 40.54
C ASP A 124 11.80 -20.44 39.47
N MET A 125 12.25 -20.39 38.23
CA MET A 125 11.88 -21.33 37.16
C MET A 125 13.10 -22.12 36.63
N LEU A 126 12.85 -23.38 36.26
CA LEU A 126 13.86 -24.26 35.68
C LEU A 126 13.21 -25.18 34.62
N ILE A 127 13.91 -25.46 33.53
CA ILE A 127 13.56 -26.50 32.59
C ILE A 127 14.37 -27.74 32.93
N ARG A 128 13.70 -28.84 33.28
CA ARG A 128 14.31 -30.14 33.53
C ARG A 128 14.04 -31.07 32.39
N PHE A 129 15.11 -31.62 31.80
CA PHE A 129 15.03 -32.65 30.80
C PHE A 129 15.06 -34.01 31.49
N PRO A 130 14.08 -34.91 31.24
CA PRO A 130 14.11 -36.29 31.71
C PRO A 130 15.32 -37.02 31.12
N GLU A 131 15.78 -38.07 31.83
CA GLU A 131 16.87 -38.92 31.37
C GLU A 131 16.46 -39.81 30.18
N ASP A 132 15.16 -40.14 30.07
CA ASP A 132 14.61 -40.87 28.96
C ASP A 132 14.43 -39.98 27.72
N THR A 133 15.04 -40.39 26.63
CA THR A 133 15.08 -39.64 25.36
C THR A 133 13.75 -39.45 24.65
N GLY A 134 12.65 -40.01 25.16
CA GLY A 134 11.31 -39.90 24.56
C GLY A 134 10.30 -39.06 25.32
N THR A 135 10.66 -38.57 26.52
CA THR A 135 9.74 -37.79 27.39
C THR A 135 9.98 -36.30 27.21
N LEU A 136 8.87 -35.54 27.28
CA LEU A 136 8.94 -34.09 27.19
C LEU A 136 9.58 -33.47 28.44
N PRO A 137 10.23 -32.30 28.32
CA PRO A 137 10.80 -31.61 29.47
C PRO A 137 9.70 -31.12 30.44
N TRP A 138 10.10 -30.87 31.66
CA TRP A 138 9.25 -30.30 32.68
C TRP A 138 9.65 -28.85 32.99
N ILE A 139 8.64 -28.01 33.21
CA ILE A 139 8.83 -26.66 33.72
C ILE A 139 8.64 -26.72 35.24
N LEU A 140 9.72 -26.55 35.96
CA LEU A 140 9.70 -26.46 37.40
C LEU A 140 9.51 -25.02 37.84
N LEU A 141 8.61 -24.80 38.79
CA LEU A 141 8.41 -23.52 39.48
C LEU A 141 8.63 -23.74 40.98
N ARG A 142 9.56 -23.04 41.61
CA ARG A 142 9.76 -23.06 43.03
C ARG A 142 9.09 -21.85 43.68
N THR A 143 8.39 -22.08 44.78
CA THR A 143 7.76 -21.05 45.58
C THR A 143 8.35 -21.09 46.98
N PRO A 144 9.19 -20.13 47.37
CA PRO A 144 9.81 -20.11 48.69
C PRO A 144 8.82 -19.65 49.76
N TYR A 145 8.85 -20.31 50.89
CA TYR A 145 8.11 -20.00 52.12
C TYR A 145 9.07 -19.95 53.34
N LYS A 146 8.56 -19.48 54.50
CA LYS A 146 9.36 -19.35 55.70
C LYS A 146 9.99 -20.70 56.14
N ASN A 147 9.29 -21.82 55.94
CA ASN A 147 9.68 -23.14 56.46
C ASN A 147 10.25 -24.06 55.35
N GLY A 148 10.48 -23.53 54.17
CA GLY A 148 11.00 -24.32 53.04
C GLY A 148 10.49 -23.83 51.72
N THR A 149 10.55 -24.70 50.71
CA THR A 149 10.14 -24.37 49.34
C THR A 149 9.20 -25.45 48.79
N VAL A 150 8.13 -25.05 48.16
CA VAL A 150 7.28 -25.93 47.37
C VAL A 150 7.71 -25.85 45.90
N ILE A 151 7.92 -26.99 45.27
CA ILE A 151 8.30 -27.10 43.87
C ILE A 151 7.16 -27.78 43.11
N THR A 152 6.63 -27.08 42.10
CA THR A 152 5.64 -27.64 41.17
C THR A 152 6.31 -27.96 39.85
N ALA A 153 5.97 -29.11 39.27
CA ALA A 153 6.44 -29.49 37.94
C ALA A 153 5.26 -29.53 36.98
N THR A 154 5.33 -28.75 35.91
CA THR A 154 4.37 -28.75 34.81
C THR A 154 4.93 -29.53 33.65
N ASP A 155 4.15 -30.43 33.09
CA ASP A 155 4.53 -31.14 31.87
C ASP A 155 4.52 -30.19 30.67
N TYR A 156 5.58 -30.19 29.88
CA TYR A 156 5.67 -29.36 28.67
C TYR A 156 4.56 -29.67 27.64
N TYR A 157 3.95 -30.82 27.72
CA TYR A 157 2.81 -31.18 26.87
C TYR A 157 1.71 -30.11 26.88
N PHE A 158 1.39 -29.53 28.02
CA PHE A 158 0.36 -28.49 28.12
C PHE A 158 0.80 -27.19 27.46
N ILE A 159 2.11 -26.86 27.51
CA ILE A 159 2.67 -25.70 26.82
C ILE A 159 2.72 -25.94 25.31
N GLN A 160 3.10 -27.17 24.91
CA GLN A 160 3.07 -27.61 23.52
C GLN A 160 1.67 -27.50 22.93
N ASP A 161 0.65 -27.95 23.67
CA ASP A 161 -0.75 -27.90 23.24
C ASP A 161 -1.21 -26.46 22.99
N ILE A 162 -0.92 -25.55 23.94
CA ILE A 162 -1.21 -24.11 23.80
C ILE A 162 -0.51 -23.52 22.57
N ILE A 163 0.77 -23.81 22.39
CA ILE A 163 1.55 -23.33 21.24
C ILE A 163 1.00 -23.90 19.94
N SER A 164 0.54 -25.17 19.94
CA SER A 164 0.00 -25.84 18.75
C SER A 164 -1.36 -25.27 18.33
N VAL A 165 -2.20 -24.81 19.25
CA VAL A 165 -3.49 -24.17 18.96
C VAL A 165 -3.32 -22.84 18.23
N VAL A 166 -2.16 -22.19 18.34
CA VAL A 166 -1.85 -20.95 17.62
C VAL A 166 -1.40 -21.27 16.18
N HIS A 167 -2.19 -22.01 15.42
CA HIS A 167 -1.87 -22.53 14.09
C HIS A 167 -1.45 -21.48 13.03
N ALA A 168 -1.75 -20.22 13.23
CA ALA A 168 -1.43 -19.16 12.27
C ALA A 168 0.02 -18.61 12.41
N VAL A 169 0.78 -19.04 13.42
CA VAL A 169 2.14 -18.58 13.67
C VAL A 169 3.05 -19.80 13.64
N PRO A 170 3.77 -20.05 12.55
CA PRO A 170 4.74 -21.15 12.49
C PRO A 170 5.92 -20.84 13.40
N ALA A 171 6.50 -21.88 13.98
CA ALA A 171 7.74 -21.83 14.76
C ALA A 171 7.71 -20.92 16.01
N ILE A 172 6.66 -21.06 16.87
CA ILE A 172 6.72 -20.52 18.23
C ILE A 172 7.68 -21.36 19.06
N ARG A 173 8.56 -20.71 19.81
CA ARG A 173 9.55 -21.32 20.70
C ARG A 173 9.40 -20.74 22.10
N PHE A 174 9.46 -21.61 23.10
CA PHE A 174 9.47 -21.21 24.52
C PHE A 174 10.91 -20.98 24.97
N ARG A 175 11.20 -19.82 25.54
CA ARG A 175 12.54 -19.44 26.02
C ARG A 175 12.54 -19.20 27.51
N LEU A 176 13.48 -19.82 28.20
CA LEU A 176 13.80 -19.55 29.58
C LEU A 176 15.32 -19.32 29.71
N GLY A 177 15.75 -18.08 29.91
CA GLY A 177 17.17 -17.72 29.91
C GLY A 177 17.85 -18.09 28.59
N ASN A 178 18.84 -18.99 28.66
CA ASN A 178 19.59 -19.44 27.47
C ASN A 178 18.97 -20.68 26.80
N THR A 179 18.02 -21.33 27.46
CA THR A 179 17.35 -22.54 26.93
C THR A 179 16.16 -22.15 26.06
N VAL A 180 16.13 -22.67 24.85
CA VAL A 180 15.04 -22.46 23.90
C VAL A 180 14.44 -23.80 23.50
N LEU A 181 13.13 -23.97 23.77
CA LEU A 181 12.40 -25.17 23.41
C LEU A 181 11.57 -24.91 22.15
N SER A 182 11.63 -25.85 21.20
CA SER A 182 10.69 -25.92 20.09
C SER A 182 9.29 -26.27 20.57
N ALA A 183 8.30 -26.12 19.71
CA ALA A 183 6.94 -26.61 19.98
C ALA A 183 6.91 -28.11 20.37
N SER A 184 7.85 -28.92 19.88
CA SER A 184 7.97 -30.35 20.24
C SER A 184 8.78 -30.61 21.52
N GLY A 185 9.11 -29.60 22.32
CA GLY A 185 9.87 -29.74 23.58
C GLY A 185 11.37 -30.01 23.41
N LYS A 186 11.88 -30.02 22.19
CA LYS A 186 13.31 -30.21 21.94
C LYS A 186 14.08 -28.90 22.18
N ASN A 187 15.24 -29.03 22.84
CA ASN A 187 16.16 -27.89 22.96
C ASN A 187 16.71 -27.55 21.57
N VAL A 188 16.56 -26.31 21.15
CA VAL A 188 16.97 -25.82 19.85
C VAL A 188 17.83 -24.58 19.99
N THR A 189 18.84 -24.46 19.14
CA THR A 189 19.60 -23.23 19.02
C THR A 189 18.81 -22.25 18.13
N LEU A 190 18.77 -20.99 18.51
CA LEU A 190 18.25 -19.94 17.62
C LEU A 190 19.26 -19.79 16.48
N LEU A 191 18.99 -20.41 15.33
CA LEU A 191 19.81 -20.20 14.14
C LEU A 191 19.49 -18.82 13.56
N PRO A 192 20.51 -18.06 13.13
CA PRO A 192 20.33 -16.78 12.45
C PRO A 192 19.60 -16.90 11.10
N ASP A 193 19.42 -18.11 10.59
CA ASP A 193 19.07 -18.42 9.20
C ASP A 193 17.56 -18.61 8.95
N ASP A 194 16.74 -18.36 9.94
CA ASP A 194 15.30 -18.29 9.71
C ASP A 194 14.97 -16.93 9.03
N SER A 195 15.10 -16.91 7.70
CA SER A 195 14.78 -15.73 6.87
C SER A 195 13.33 -15.29 7.10
N GLY A 196 13.15 -14.29 7.97
CA GLY A 196 11.81 -13.83 8.34
C GLY A 196 11.82 -12.74 9.40
N ILE A 197 10.61 -12.33 9.81
CA ILE A 197 10.44 -11.41 10.93
C ILE A 197 10.48 -12.23 12.21
N GLN A 198 11.51 -12.04 13.02
CA GLN A 198 11.60 -12.61 14.35
C GLN A 198 11.11 -11.57 15.38
N LYS A 199 10.25 -12.00 16.30
CA LYS A 199 9.79 -11.22 17.44
C LYS A 199 9.76 -12.05 18.71
N GLU A 200 9.85 -11.39 19.84
CA GLU A 200 9.83 -11.99 21.16
C GLU A 200 8.80 -11.27 22.04
N SER A 201 7.96 -12.03 22.73
CA SER A 201 7.00 -11.53 23.72
C SER A 201 7.37 -12.07 25.08
N HIS A 202 7.63 -11.16 26.02
CA HIS A 202 8.04 -11.50 27.38
C HIS A 202 6.85 -11.61 28.32
N SER A 203 6.88 -12.59 29.22
CA SER A 203 5.96 -12.60 30.37
C SER A 203 6.27 -11.43 31.30
N LYS A 204 5.20 -10.84 31.86
CA LYS A 204 5.33 -9.77 32.85
C LYS A 204 5.59 -10.28 34.24
N LYS A 205 5.25 -11.54 34.51
CA LYS A 205 5.26 -12.12 35.86
C LYS A 205 6.34 -13.19 36.04
N TYR A 206 6.67 -13.90 34.96
CA TYR A 206 7.59 -15.03 35.00
C TYR A 206 8.77 -14.78 34.05
N PRO A 207 9.96 -15.38 34.31
CA PRO A 207 11.19 -15.13 33.53
C PRO A 207 11.22 -15.88 32.19
N PHE A 208 10.10 -16.05 31.52
CA PHE A 208 10.05 -16.72 30.20
C PHE A 208 9.55 -15.78 29.11
N SER A 209 9.83 -16.15 27.90
CA SER A 209 9.34 -15.47 26.71
C SER A 209 8.93 -16.45 25.63
N LEU A 210 8.09 -16.01 24.72
CA LEU A 210 7.74 -16.73 23.49
C LEU A 210 8.40 -16.01 22.32
N ILE A 211 9.27 -16.72 21.63
CA ILE A 211 9.91 -16.27 20.38
C ILE A 211 9.10 -16.85 19.22
N TYR A 212 8.77 -16.03 18.25
CA TYR A 212 8.09 -16.48 17.04
C TYR A 212 8.71 -15.88 15.79
N ILE A 213 8.66 -16.65 14.71
CA ILE A 213 9.28 -16.30 13.44
C ILE A 213 8.19 -16.37 12.36
N ILE A 214 8.07 -15.32 11.59
CA ILE A 214 7.17 -15.24 10.44
C ILE A 214 8.03 -15.32 9.17
N PRO A 215 8.13 -16.52 8.53
CA PRO A 215 8.98 -16.70 7.35
C PRO A 215 8.54 -15.80 6.19
N VAL A 216 9.50 -15.35 5.38
CA VAL A 216 9.23 -14.50 4.18
C VAL A 216 8.21 -15.17 3.26
N LYS A 217 8.34 -16.46 3.03
CA LYS A 217 7.38 -17.23 2.21
C LYS A 217 5.94 -17.11 2.73
N MET A 218 5.76 -17.13 4.04
CA MET A 218 4.43 -16.97 4.66
C MET A 218 3.91 -15.54 4.48
N GLN A 219 4.77 -14.53 4.66
CA GLN A 219 4.41 -13.13 4.46
C GLN A 219 3.93 -12.88 3.02
N LEU A 220 4.64 -13.43 2.03
CA LEU A 220 4.29 -13.32 0.61
C LEU A 220 2.99 -14.05 0.28
N THR A 221 2.84 -15.30 0.74
CA THR A 221 1.62 -16.09 0.47
C THR A 221 0.39 -15.50 1.16
N TYR A 222 0.53 -14.99 2.36
CA TYR A 222 -0.56 -14.31 3.08
C TYR A 222 -0.97 -13.03 2.36
N ALA A 223 0.00 -12.17 2.04
CA ALA A 223 -0.27 -10.91 1.34
C ALA A 223 -0.94 -11.17 -0.02
N TRP A 224 -0.48 -12.17 -0.79
CA TRP A 224 -1.08 -12.54 -2.07
C TRP A 224 -2.51 -13.06 -1.91
N LYS A 225 -2.74 -14.03 -1.01
CA LYS A 225 -4.06 -14.61 -0.76
C LYS A 225 -5.08 -13.58 -0.24
N GLN A 226 -4.63 -12.60 0.51
CA GLN A 226 -5.50 -11.59 1.13
C GLN A 226 -5.62 -10.30 0.30
N ALA A 227 -4.76 -10.07 -0.70
CA ALA A 227 -4.74 -8.84 -1.48
C ALA A 227 -5.28 -8.99 -2.91
N TRP A 228 -5.51 -10.21 -3.41
CA TRP A 228 -5.92 -10.45 -4.79
C TRP A 228 -7.19 -9.69 -5.21
N TYR A 229 -8.14 -9.50 -4.29
CA TYR A 229 -9.39 -8.75 -4.56
C TYR A 229 -9.15 -7.24 -4.75
N MET A 230 -8.00 -6.72 -4.35
CA MET A 230 -7.61 -5.33 -4.59
C MET A 230 -7.05 -5.10 -6.00
N ILE A 231 -6.73 -6.15 -6.76
CA ILE A 231 -6.24 -6.05 -8.13
C ILE A 231 -7.25 -5.33 -9.05
N PRO A 232 -8.54 -5.71 -9.08
CA PRO A 232 -9.54 -4.97 -9.87
C PRO A 232 -9.65 -3.49 -9.48
N VAL A 233 -9.56 -3.19 -8.19
CA VAL A 233 -9.61 -1.80 -7.68
C VAL A 233 -8.38 -1.01 -8.16
N ALA A 234 -7.20 -1.60 -8.12
CA ALA A 234 -5.98 -0.98 -8.62
C ALA A 234 -6.00 -0.75 -10.13
N ILE A 235 -6.51 -1.72 -10.90
CA ILE A 235 -6.72 -1.59 -12.36
C ILE A 235 -7.68 -0.43 -12.65
N PHE A 236 -8.84 -0.40 -11.98
CA PHE A 236 -9.82 0.67 -12.16
C PHE A 236 -9.24 2.05 -11.81
N GLY A 237 -8.55 2.18 -10.67
CA GLY A 237 -7.89 3.41 -10.26
C GLY A 237 -6.84 3.88 -11.26
N GLY A 238 -6.03 2.98 -11.79
CA GLY A 238 -5.03 3.26 -12.83
C GLY A 238 -5.66 3.75 -14.14
N ILE A 239 -6.71 3.05 -14.62
CA ILE A 239 -7.44 3.42 -15.84
C ILE A 239 -8.14 4.77 -15.65
N LEU A 240 -8.83 4.97 -14.53
CA LEU A 240 -9.51 6.23 -14.23
C LEU A 240 -8.54 7.41 -14.20
N THR A 241 -7.38 7.25 -13.55
CA THR A 241 -6.34 8.28 -13.50
C THR A 241 -5.82 8.61 -14.89
N ALA A 242 -5.49 7.59 -15.69
CA ALA A 242 -5.04 7.78 -17.07
C ALA A 242 -6.08 8.50 -17.92
N PHE A 243 -7.36 8.15 -17.77
CA PHE A 243 -8.48 8.77 -18.48
C PHE A 243 -8.66 10.26 -18.09
N LEU A 244 -8.68 10.57 -16.79
CA LEU A 244 -8.85 11.94 -16.30
C LEU A 244 -7.69 12.85 -16.73
N LEU A 245 -6.46 12.37 -16.67
CA LEU A 245 -5.29 13.11 -17.13
C LEU A 245 -5.27 13.30 -18.65
N SER A 246 -5.75 12.31 -19.40
CA SER A 246 -5.88 12.43 -20.86
C SER A 246 -6.89 13.51 -21.28
N ARG A 247 -7.96 13.68 -20.52
CA ARG A 247 -8.97 14.73 -20.77
C ARG A 247 -8.51 16.14 -20.44
N ARG A 248 -7.58 16.31 -19.49
CA ARG A 248 -7.11 17.62 -19.01
C ARG A 248 -5.99 18.23 -19.86
N ARG A 249 -5.55 17.59 -20.95
CA ARG A 249 -4.48 18.12 -21.79
C ARG A 249 -5.04 19.23 -22.66
N PRO A 250 -4.46 20.45 -22.59
CA PRO A 250 -4.75 21.52 -23.54
C PRO A 250 -4.40 20.98 -24.94
N SER A 251 -5.28 21.25 -25.92
CA SER A 251 -4.99 21.01 -27.32
C SER A 251 -3.70 21.74 -27.69
N SER A 252 -2.83 21.11 -28.53
CA SER A 252 -1.65 21.85 -28.98
C SER A 252 -2.09 23.11 -29.72
N PRO A 253 -1.31 24.20 -29.72
CA PRO A 253 -1.64 25.41 -30.48
C PRO A 253 -1.97 25.11 -31.95
N LEU A 254 -1.31 24.13 -32.56
CA LEU A 254 -1.60 23.64 -33.89
C LEU A 254 -2.97 22.95 -34.00
N ASP A 255 -3.31 22.10 -33.02
CA ASP A 255 -4.63 21.43 -33.00
C ASP A 255 -5.76 22.45 -32.77
N MET A 256 -5.52 23.48 -31.97
CA MET A 256 -6.46 24.59 -31.77
C MET A 256 -6.72 25.33 -33.07
N LEU A 257 -5.64 25.66 -33.82
CA LEU A 257 -5.75 26.37 -35.09
C LEU A 257 -6.47 25.53 -36.15
N LYS A 258 -6.19 24.22 -36.25
CA LYS A 258 -6.91 23.29 -37.15
C LYS A 258 -8.38 23.17 -36.80
N ASN A 259 -8.71 23.10 -35.53
CA ASN A 259 -10.09 23.01 -35.07
C ASN A 259 -10.82 24.34 -35.37
N ALA A 260 -10.19 25.47 -35.14
CA ALA A 260 -10.74 26.79 -35.46
C ALA A 260 -11.07 26.93 -36.95
N LEU A 261 -10.17 26.46 -37.83
CA LEU A 261 -10.42 26.44 -39.27
C LEU A 261 -11.63 25.55 -39.63
N ALA A 262 -11.69 24.33 -39.06
CA ALA A 262 -12.76 23.38 -39.32
C ALA A 262 -14.14 23.90 -38.86
N HIS A 263 -14.17 24.68 -37.76
CA HIS A 263 -15.42 25.25 -37.20
C HIS A 263 -15.74 26.67 -37.70
N GLY A 264 -14.92 27.22 -38.62
CA GLY A 264 -15.16 28.54 -39.20
C GLY A 264 -15.06 29.68 -38.15
N GLU A 265 -14.14 29.56 -37.20
CA GLU A 265 -13.95 30.54 -36.13
C GLU A 265 -13.21 31.80 -36.61
N PHE A 266 -12.60 31.77 -37.82
CA PHE A 266 -11.98 32.93 -38.44
C PHE A 266 -13.05 33.78 -39.13
N ARG A 267 -13.17 35.05 -38.73
CA ARG A 267 -14.19 36.01 -39.22
C ARG A 267 -13.56 37.21 -39.84
N PRO A 268 -14.10 37.76 -41.00
CA PRO A 268 -13.74 39.02 -41.53
C PRO A 268 -14.32 40.20 -40.75
N TYR A 269 -13.49 41.17 -40.48
CA TYR A 269 -13.88 42.51 -39.99
C TYR A 269 -13.55 43.51 -41.07
N PHE A 270 -14.47 44.42 -41.36
CA PHE A 270 -14.31 45.41 -42.41
C PHE A 270 -13.96 46.76 -41.82
N GLN A 271 -12.81 47.25 -42.15
CA GLN A 271 -12.37 48.62 -41.79
C GLN A 271 -12.60 49.54 -42.97
N PRO A 272 -13.51 50.53 -42.86
CA PRO A 272 -13.87 51.41 -43.97
C PRO A 272 -12.71 52.35 -44.36
N ILE A 273 -12.50 52.53 -45.69
CA ILE A 273 -11.58 53.46 -46.28
C ILE A 273 -12.39 54.63 -46.84
N ILE A 274 -12.11 55.82 -46.33
CA ILE A 274 -12.85 57.06 -46.68
C ILE A 274 -11.91 57.99 -47.44
N SER A 275 -12.39 58.59 -48.52
CA SER A 275 -11.67 59.65 -49.27
C SER A 275 -11.52 60.92 -48.45
N ALA A 276 -10.29 61.40 -48.30
CA ALA A 276 -9.99 62.66 -47.59
C ALA A 276 -10.56 63.90 -48.28
N LYS A 277 -10.88 63.83 -49.61
CA LYS A 277 -11.39 64.95 -50.38
C LYS A 277 -12.87 65.20 -50.18
N ASN A 278 -13.66 64.18 -50.12
CA ASN A 278 -15.13 64.29 -50.12
C ASN A 278 -15.82 63.48 -49.04
N HIS A 279 -15.05 62.82 -48.13
CA HIS A 279 -15.55 62.00 -47.05
C HIS A 279 -16.44 60.81 -47.49
N GLN A 280 -16.37 60.41 -48.75
CA GLN A 280 -17.13 59.29 -49.27
C GLN A 280 -16.39 57.96 -49.03
N LEU A 281 -17.15 56.88 -48.85
CA LEU A 281 -16.65 55.56 -48.74
C LEU A 281 -16.07 55.11 -50.09
N THR A 282 -14.79 54.74 -50.10
CA THR A 282 -14.06 54.32 -51.34
C THR A 282 -13.61 52.87 -51.29
N GLY A 283 -13.66 52.24 -50.13
CA GLY A 283 -13.21 50.86 -49.98
C GLY A 283 -13.30 50.33 -48.55
N CYS A 284 -12.81 49.17 -48.37
CA CYS A 284 -12.58 48.58 -47.03
C CYS A 284 -11.33 47.71 -47.00
N GLU A 285 -10.67 47.67 -45.86
CA GLU A 285 -9.66 46.68 -45.56
C GLU A 285 -10.31 45.53 -44.77
N VAL A 286 -10.01 44.28 -45.14
CA VAL A 286 -10.49 43.08 -44.51
C VAL A 286 -9.45 42.64 -43.48
N LEU A 287 -9.84 42.70 -42.22
CA LEU A 287 -9.01 42.30 -41.11
C LEU A 287 -9.55 40.99 -40.49
N ILE A 288 -8.71 39.95 -40.48
CA ILE A 288 -9.08 38.70 -39.87
C ILE A 288 -9.12 38.77 -38.34
N ARG A 289 -10.12 38.11 -37.72
CA ARG A 289 -10.23 37.95 -36.29
C ARG A 289 -10.56 36.49 -35.98
N TRP A 290 -9.89 35.89 -34.98
CA TRP A 290 -10.23 34.56 -34.53
C TRP A 290 -11.20 34.61 -33.37
N HIS A 291 -12.42 34.14 -33.57
CA HIS A 291 -13.48 34.04 -32.56
C HIS A 291 -13.37 32.72 -31.80
N HIS A 292 -12.49 32.66 -30.82
CA HIS A 292 -12.30 31.46 -30.01
C HIS A 292 -13.43 31.33 -28.97
N PRO A 293 -14.12 30.14 -28.87
CA PRO A 293 -15.33 29.97 -28.05
C PRO A 293 -15.12 30.21 -26.54
N VAL A 294 -13.88 30.08 -26.05
CA VAL A 294 -13.54 30.29 -24.61
C VAL A 294 -12.77 31.59 -24.39
N SER A 295 -11.80 31.89 -25.25
CA SER A 295 -10.88 33.05 -25.08
C SER A 295 -11.41 34.35 -25.69
N GLY A 296 -12.56 34.33 -26.38
CA GLY A 296 -13.08 35.49 -27.07
C GLY A 296 -12.32 35.80 -28.38
N ILE A 297 -12.20 37.07 -28.73
CA ILE A 297 -11.55 37.48 -29.97
C ILE A 297 -10.02 37.52 -29.79
N ILE A 298 -9.34 36.66 -30.55
CA ILE A 298 -7.86 36.58 -30.58
C ILE A 298 -7.37 37.44 -31.78
N PRO A 299 -6.47 38.41 -31.55
CA PRO A 299 -5.94 39.26 -32.59
C PRO A 299 -4.95 38.53 -33.51
N PRO A 300 -4.74 39.03 -34.77
CA PRO A 300 -3.95 38.34 -35.80
C PRO A 300 -2.50 38.05 -35.40
N ASP A 301 -1.84 38.96 -34.70
CA ASP A 301 -0.47 38.84 -34.23
C ASP A 301 -0.18 37.63 -33.37
N GLN A 302 -1.20 37.10 -32.71
CA GLN A 302 -1.06 35.95 -31.84
C GLN A 302 -1.18 34.58 -32.58
N PHE A 303 -1.81 34.49 -33.76
CA PHE A 303 -1.99 33.23 -34.44
C PHE A 303 -1.40 33.18 -35.88
N ILE A 304 -1.25 34.33 -36.57
CA ILE A 304 -0.70 34.38 -37.94
C ILE A 304 0.69 33.74 -38.01
N PRO A 305 1.67 34.02 -37.10
CA PRO A 305 2.99 33.38 -37.19
C PRO A 305 2.94 31.86 -37.13
N LEU A 306 2.04 31.30 -36.33
CA LEU A 306 1.82 29.87 -36.27
C LEU A 306 1.13 29.36 -37.54
N ALA A 307 0.13 30.05 -38.05
CA ALA A 307 -0.56 29.72 -39.28
C ALA A 307 0.38 29.66 -40.47
N GLU A 308 1.32 30.61 -40.57
CA GLU A 308 2.37 30.66 -41.61
C GLU A 308 3.36 29.52 -41.47
N SER A 309 3.93 29.27 -40.29
CA SER A 309 4.91 28.22 -40.04
C SER A 309 4.35 26.80 -40.22
N THR A 310 3.03 26.65 -40.11
CA THR A 310 2.34 25.35 -40.27
C THR A 310 1.65 25.19 -41.61
N GLY A 311 1.69 26.19 -42.48
CA GLY A 311 1.01 26.18 -43.79
C GLY A 311 -0.50 26.36 -43.73
N LEU A 312 -1.08 26.60 -42.53
CA LEU A 312 -2.51 26.81 -42.36
C LEU A 312 -2.99 28.20 -42.80
N ILE A 313 -2.07 29.13 -43.05
CA ILE A 313 -2.41 30.48 -43.49
C ILE A 313 -3.16 30.50 -44.82
N ALA A 314 -2.80 29.63 -45.77
CA ALA A 314 -3.44 29.54 -47.05
C ALA A 314 -4.92 29.11 -46.95
N PRO A 315 -5.28 27.97 -46.33
CA PRO A 315 -6.69 27.61 -46.14
C PRO A 315 -7.49 28.58 -45.27
N ILE A 316 -6.84 29.25 -44.29
CA ILE A 316 -7.50 30.29 -43.49
C ILE A 316 -7.86 31.49 -44.36
N THR A 317 -6.92 31.99 -45.17
CA THR A 317 -7.17 33.11 -46.11
C THR A 317 -8.24 32.77 -47.14
N GLN A 318 -8.22 31.55 -47.65
CA GLN A 318 -9.23 31.06 -48.60
C GLN A 318 -10.65 31.03 -48.00
N GLN A 319 -10.77 30.55 -46.77
CA GLN A 319 -12.03 30.59 -46.03
C GLN A 319 -12.48 32.03 -45.78
N LEU A 320 -11.55 32.95 -45.42
CA LEU A 320 -11.83 34.36 -45.20
C LEU A 320 -12.36 35.03 -46.49
N MET A 321 -11.69 34.79 -47.63
CA MET A 321 -12.14 35.29 -48.96
C MET A 321 -13.57 34.86 -49.28
N SER A 322 -13.90 33.59 -49.07
CA SER A 322 -15.26 33.09 -49.28
C SER A 322 -16.31 33.75 -48.34
N GLN A 323 -15.95 34.07 -47.10
CA GLN A 323 -16.83 34.79 -46.18
C GLN A 323 -17.01 36.27 -46.57
N VAL A 324 -15.93 36.91 -47.06
CA VAL A 324 -15.98 38.29 -47.60
C VAL A 324 -16.87 38.32 -48.83
N GLU A 325 -16.69 37.39 -49.77
CA GLU A 325 -17.53 37.24 -50.94
C GLU A 325 -19.04 37.16 -50.56
N HIS A 326 -19.35 36.26 -49.65
CA HIS A 326 -20.76 36.09 -49.20
C HIS A 326 -21.31 37.35 -48.53
N SER A 327 -20.50 38.02 -47.68
CA SER A 327 -20.92 39.22 -46.92
C SER A 327 -21.11 40.42 -47.83
N LEU A 328 -20.22 40.68 -48.75
CA LEU A 328 -20.26 41.86 -49.63
C LEU A 328 -21.21 41.68 -50.79
N ASN A 329 -21.42 40.43 -51.29
CA ASN A 329 -22.38 40.16 -52.37
C ASN A 329 -23.82 40.61 -52.00
N SER A 330 -24.19 40.42 -50.75
CA SER A 330 -25.53 40.81 -50.24
C SER A 330 -25.78 42.34 -50.26
N VAL A 331 -24.72 43.11 -50.26
CA VAL A 331 -24.75 44.60 -50.21
C VAL A 331 -24.08 45.25 -51.45
N ALA A 332 -23.68 44.46 -52.43
CA ALA A 332 -22.89 44.89 -53.60
C ALA A 332 -23.57 46.06 -54.34
N HIS A 333 -24.90 46.09 -54.42
CA HIS A 333 -25.66 47.15 -55.12
C HIS A 333 -25.71 48.49 -54.35
N PHE A 334 -25.26 48.53 -53.09
CA PHE A 334 -25.13 49.77 -52.30
C PHE A 334 -23.68 50.32 -52.36
N LEU A 335 -22.76 49.53 -52.87
CA LEU A 335 -21.32 49.92 -52.89
C LEU A 335 -21.06 50.87 -54.08
N PRO A 336 -20.11 51.81 -53.95
CA PRO A 336 -19.68 52.70 -55.07
C PRO A 336 -19.14 51.88 -56.23
N ASN A 337 -19.27 52.40 -57.47
CA ASN A 337 -18.79 51.75 -58.69
C ASN A 337 -17.28 51.44 -58.75
N GLN A 338 -16.45 52.06 -57.88
CA GLN A 338 -15.03 51.79 -57.76
C GLN A 338 -14.66 51.49 -56.30
N PHE A 339 -15.41 50.54 -55.75
CA PHE A 339 -15.14 50.13 -54.37
C PHE A 339 -13.96 49.19 -54.27
N HIS A 340 -12.96 49.56 -53.46
CA HIS A 340 -11.72 48.76 -53.26
C HIS A 340 -11.87 47.83 -52.07
N ILE A 341 -11.53 46.56 -52.23
CA ILE A 341 -11.47 45.56 -51.15
C ILE A 341 -10.02 45.16 -50.97
N GLY A 342 -9.41 45.54 -49.84
CA GLY A 342 -8.05 45.17 -49.47
C GLY A 342 -8.07 43.89 -48.62
N ILE A 343 -7.45 42.82 -49.08
CA ILE A 343 -7.24 41.58 -48.34
C ILE A 343 -5.74 41.36 -48.15
N ASN A 344 -5.29 41.25 -46.93
CA ASN A 344 -3.89 41.00 -46.61
C ASN A 344 -3.53 39.52 -46.88
N ILE A 345 -2.51 39.35 -47.76
CA ILE A 345 -2.00 38.04 -48.12
C ILE A 345 -0.59 37.87 -47.57
N SER A 346 -0.36 36.79 -46.84
CA SER A 346 0.93 36.42 -46.27
C SER A 346 1.93 36.02 -47.42
N PRO A 347 3.22 36.34 -47.27
CA PRO A 347 4.25 35.84 -48.21
C PRO A 347 4.24 34.31 -48.37
N ALA A 348 3.97 33.56 -47.31
CA ALA A 348 3.86 32.10 -47.35
C ALA A 348 2.66 31.62 -48.17
N HIS A 349 1.57 32.39 -48.20
CA HIS A 349 0.39 32.06 -49.05
C HIS A 349 0.66 32.46 -50.50
N PHE A 350 1.38 33.56 -50.74
CA PHE A 350 1.72 34.01 -52.10
C PHE A 350 2.50 32.96 -52.89
N LEU A 351 3.34 32.18 -52.22
CA LEU A 351 4.10 31.06 -52.83
C LEU A 351 3.31 29.73 -52.89
N SER A 352 2.09 29.69 -52.39
CA SER A 352 1.29 28.44 -52.40
C SER A 352 0.48 28.31 -53.70
N PRO A 353 0.34 27.10 -54.24
CA PRO A 353 -0.50 26.87 -55.43
C PRO A 353 -1.98 27.17 -55.12
N GLY A 354 -2.71 27.71 -56.09
CA GLY A 354 -4.16 27.95 -56.03
C GLY A 354 -4.56 29.34 -55.52
N LEU A 355 -3.64 30.23 -55.19
CA LEU A 355 -3.96 31.61 -54.83
C LEU A 355 -4.54 32.36 -56.05
N GLU A 356 -3.96 32.18 -57.22
CA GLU A 356 -4.42 32.80 -58.45
C GLU A 356 -5.87 32.41 -58.76
N ASP A 357 -6.19 31.11 -58.68
CA ASP A 357 -7.54 30.60 -58.89
C ASP A 357 -8.54 31.18 -57.85
N SER A 358 -8.10 31.32 -56.60
CA SER A 358 -8.92 31.93 -55.53
C SER A 358 -9.18 33.39 -55.76
N CYS A 359 -8.19 34.14 -56.26
CA CYS A 359 -8.33 35.56 -56.62
C CYS A 359 -9.21 35.73 -57.84
N MET A 360 -9.03 34.93 -58.88
CA MET A 360 -9.87 34.97 -60.12
C MET A 360 -11.32 34.64 -59.78
N LYS A 361 -11.56 33.65 -58.93
CA LYS A 361 -12.91 33.31 -58.47
C LYS A 361 -13.54 34.47 -57.69
N PHE A 362 -12.81 35.08 -56.77
CA PHE A 362 -13.25 36.23 -55.99
C PHE A 362 -13.60 37.43 -56.90
N LEU A 363 -12.73 37.77 -57.86
CA LEU A 363 -12.97 38.84 -58.82
C LEU A 363 -14.18 38.58 -59.71
N SER A 364 -14.43 37.31 -60.08
CA SER A 364 -15.61 36.98 -60.93
C SER A 364 -16.94 37.23 -60.23
N THR A 365 -16.97 37.28 -58.90
CA THR A 365 -18.17 37.64 -58.09
C THR A 365 -18.45 39.12 -58.04
N PHE A 366 -17.44 39.98 -58.25
CA PHE A 366 -17.56 41.43 -58.26
C PHE A 366 -17.11 42.01 -59.61
N PRO A 367 -17.91 41.89 -60.67
CA PRO A 367 -17.50 42.22 -62.03
C PRO A 367 -17.35 43.68 -62.40
N LYS A 368 -17.35 44.60 -61.39
CA LYS A 368 -17.28 46.05 -61.66
C LYS A 368 -16.22 46.74 -60.81
#